data_33c0084228744987193e79e597612b2a
#
_entry.id   33c0084228744987193e79e597612b2a
#
_cell.length_a   1.000
_cell.length_b   1.000
_cell.length_c   1.000
_cell.angle_alpha   90.00
_cell.angle_beta   90.00
_cell.angle_gamma   90.00
#
_symmetry.space_group_name_H-M   'P 1'
#
loop_
_entity.id
_entity.type
_entity.pdbx_description
1 polymer ?
#
loop_
_entity_poly.entity_id
_entity_poly.type
_entity_poly.pdbx_seq_one_letter_code
_entity_poly.pdbx_strand_id
1 'polypeptide(L)'
;IILSNIDGIYDGSPSAPGTKVIREVEPGKDLSDYIQTEKSGFGRGGMLTKTTIARKVADEGITVIIANGKKDNILLDLLQHPEATVCTRFIPSHDDVSSVKKWIAHSGGFAKGELHLNAKAVEVLKGDKAVSVLPVGVVRIEGEFEKDDIVKLMNQEGMPIGVGRVAFDSVEARQMIGKHGQKPLVHYDYLYLE
;
A
#
# COMPACT_ATOMS: atom_id res chain seq x y z
N ILE A 1 5.79 9.08 -6.41
CA ILE A 1 6.98 9.25 -7.28
C ILE A 1 8.15 8.51 -6.65
N ILE A 2 8.85 7.68 -7.43
CA ILE A 2 10.08 6.97 -7.05
C ILE A 2 11.24 7.61 -7.83
N LEU A 3 12.14 8.26 -7.12
CA LEU A 3 13.35 8.83 -7.72
C LEU A 3 14.45 7.76 -7.84
N SER A 4 15.01 7.65 -9.03
CA SER A 4 16.06 6.70 -9.40
C SER A 4 17.29 7.45 -9.93
N ASN A 5 18.34 6.70 -10.29
CA ASN A 5 19.55 7.24 -10.92
C ASN A 5 19.50 7.17 -12.46
N ILE A 6 18.39 6.68 -13.03
CA ILE A 6 18.12 6.62 -14.47
C ILE A 6 16.70 7.11 -14.75
N ASP A 7 16.40 7.46 -16.01
CA ASP A 7 15.18 8.18 -16.39
C ASP A 7 13.88 7.38 -16.22
N GLY A 8 13.97 6.07 -16.10
CA GLY A 8 12.84 5.17 -15.97
C GLY A 8 13.22 3.74 -16.27
N ILE A 9 12.25 2.92 -16.66
CA ILE A 9 12.48 1.55 -17.16
C ILE A 9 12.75 1.64 -18.64
N TYR A 10 13.83 0.99 -19.09
CA TYR A 10 14.21 0.95 -20.50
C TYR A 10 13.75 -0.37 -21.15
N ASP A 11 13.51 -0.34 -22.46
CA ASP A 11 13.15 -1.51 -23.27
C ASP A 11 14.37 -2.40 -23.61
N GLY A 12 15.51 -2.16 -22.98
CA GLY A 12 16.77 -2.90 -23.10
C GLY A 12 17.81 -2.34 -22.13
N SER A 13 19.10 -2.68 -22.35
CA SER A 13 20.18 -2.10 -21.55
C SER A 13 20.25 -0.59 -21.74
N PRO A 14 20.26 0.22 -20.66
CA PRO A 14 20.32 1.69 -20.77
C PRO A 14 21.53 2.22 -21.55
N SER A 15 22.60 1.44 -21.64
CA SER A 15 23.84 1.78 -22.39
C SER A 15 23.83 1.32 -23.84
N ALA A 16 22.84 0.53 -24.27
CA ALA A 16 22.76 0.02 -25.64
C ALA A 16 22.21 1.07 -26.62
N PRO A 17 22.78 1.22 -27.82
CA PRO A 17 22.25 2.13 -28.82
C PRO A 17 20.81 1.78 -29.21
N GLY A 18 19.94 2.80 -29.27
CA GLY A 18 18.55 2.66 -29.69
C GLY A 18 17.57 2.31 -28.57
N THR A 19 18.05 2.01 -27.36
CA THR A 19 17.21 1.74 -26.19
C THR A 19 16.43 2.97 -25.79
N LYS A 20 15.13 2.80 -25.46
CA LYS A 20 14.21 3.88 -25.11
C LYS A 20 13.60 3.62 -23.73
N VAL A 21 13.20 4.70 -23.07
CA VAL A 21 12.42 4.61 -21.84
C VAL A 21 10.99 4.18 -22.17
N ILE A 22 10.52 3.14 -21.50
CA ILE A 22 9.10 2.73 -21.51
C ILE A 22 8.31 3.81 -20.78
N ARG A 23 7.53 4.60 -21.52
CA ARG A 23 6.83 5.77 -20.98
C ARG A 23 5.66 5.38 -20.09
N GLU A 24 4.92 4.34 -20.47
CA GLU A 24 3.72 3.88 -19.79
C GLU A 24 3.72 2.36 -19.60
N VAL A 25 3.25 1.94 -18.44
CA VAL A 25 3.08 0.54 -18.06
C VAL A 25 1.62 0.33 -17.68
N GLU A 26 0.89 -0.34 -18.55
CA GLU A 26 -0.50 -0.71 -18.34
C GLU A 26 -0.64 -1.79 -17.24
N PRO A 27 -1.81 -1.87 -16.56
CA PRO A 27 -2.11 -2.97 -15.66
C PRO A 27 -1.89 -4.33 -16.32
N GLY A 28 -1.25 -5.27 -15.60
CA GLY A 28 -0.97 -6.61 -16.10
C GLY A 28 0.19 -6.74 -17.11
N LYS A 29 0.80 -5.64 -17.58
CA LYS A 29 1.93 -5.72 -18.53
C LYS A 29 3.16 -6.36 -17.87
N ASP A 30 3.66 -7.46 -18.45
CA ASP A 30 4.91 -8.07 -17.99
C ASP A 30 6.12 -7.23 -18.41
N LEU A 31 7.04 -7.01 -17.48
CA LEU A 31 8.28 -6.27 -17.67
C LEU A 31 9.52 -7.12 -17.38
N SER A 32 9.36 -8.44 -17.17
CA SER A 32 10.47 -9.34 -16.81
C SER A 32 11.60 -9.32 -17.83
N ASP A 33 11.28 -9.21 -19.13
CA ASP A 33 12.25 -9.20 -20.23
C ASP A 33 13.09 -7.90 -20.25
N TYR A 34 12.61 -6.82 -19.65
CA TYR A 34 13.27 -5.51 -19.68
C TYR A 34 14.07 -5.22 -18.40
N ILE A 35 13.84 -5.97 -17.33
CA ILE A 35 14.47 -5.73 -16.04
C ILE A 35 15.66 -6.65 -15.88
N GLN A 36 16.86 -6.15 -16.18
CA GLN A 36 18.09 -6.87 -15.92
C GLN A 36 18.31 -7.02 -14.41
N THR A 37 18.68 -8.24 -13.99
CA THR A 37 18.97 -8.61 -12.60
C THR A 37 20.30 -8.04 -12.08
N GLU A 38 21.01 -7.22 -12.84
CA GLU A 38 22.27 -6.63 -12.41
C GLU A 38 22.06 -5.66 -11.24
N LYS A 39 22.71 -6.00 -10.13
CA LYS A 39 22.77 -5.16 -8.94
C LYS A 39 23.57 -3.89 -9.27
N SER A 40 22.91 -2.74 -9.34
CA SER A 40 23.64 -1.48 -9.32
C SER A 40 24.43 -1.38 -8.00
N GLY A 41 25.72 -1.08 -8.06
CA GLY A 41 26.62 -1.02 -6.91
C GLY A 41 26.31 0.07 -5.87
N PHE A 42 25.23 0.86 -6.08
CA PHE A 42 24.79 1.94 -5.19
C PHE A 42 23.27 1.87 -4.96
N GLY A 43 22.85 1.61 -3.72
CA GLY A 43 21.47 1.71 -3.24
C GLY A 43 20.84 0.37 -2.83
N ARG A 44 19.93 0.43 -1.84
CA ARG A 44 19.21 -0.72 -1.27
C ARG A 44 18.00 -1.12 -2.12
N GLY A 45 18.17 -1.41 -3.41
CA GLY A 45 17.07 -1.89 -4.24
C GLY A 45 17.30 -1.61 -5.71
N GLY A 46 17.48 -2.64 -6.51
CA GLY A 46 17.61 -2.58 -7.96
C GLY A 46 16.33 -2.10 -8.64
N MET A 47 16.36 -1.99 -9.98
CA MET A 47 15.18 -1.63 -10.77
C MET A 47 14.03 -2.63 -10.56
N LEU A 48 14.35 -3.92 -10.38
CA LEU A 48 13.38 -4.97 -10.08
C LEU A 48 12.52 -4.61 -8.84
N THR A 49 13.17 -4.22 -7.73
CA THR A 49 12.45 -3.84 -6.50
C THR A 49 11.55 -2.62 -6.71
N LYS A 50 12.05 -1.59 -7.42
CA LYS A 50 11.26 -0.39 -7.73
C LYS A 50 10.05 -0.72 -8.59
N THR A 51 10.23 -1.55 -9.61
CA THR A 51 9.16 -2.00 -10.51
C THR A 51 8.11 -2.83 -9.78
N THR A 52 8.53 -3.76 -8.91
CA THR A 52 7.61 -4.59 -8.10
C THR A 52 6.77 -3.71 -7.18
N ILE A 53 7.38 -2.76 -6.49
CA ILE A 53 6.67 -1.81 -5.62
C ILE A 53 5.74 -0.92 -6.47
N ALA A 54 6.22 -0.36 -7.57
CA ALA A 54 5.43 0.51 -8.44
C ALA A 54 4.19 -0.21 -9.00
N ARG A 55 4.36 -1.47 -9.44
CA ARG A 55 3.26 -2.30 -9.92
C ARG A 55 2.23 -2.56 -8.83
N LYS A 56 2.67 -3.04 -7.66
CA LYS A 56 1.79 -3.30 -6.52
C LYS A 56 0.93 -2.08 -6.19
N VAL A 57 1.53 -0.89 -6.13
CA VAL A 57 0.84 0.35 -5.82
C VAL A 57 -0.09 0.78 -6.96
N ALA A 58 0.29 0.55 -8.21
CA ALA A 58 -0.55 0.85 -9.38
C ALA A 58 -1.76 -0.09 -9.47
N ASP A 59 -1.59 -1.37 -9.16
CA ASP A 59 -2.69 -2.35 -9.09
C ASP A 59 -3.73 -1.97 -8.02
N GLU A 60 -3.33 -1.21 -7.00
CA GLU A 60 -4.24 -0.62 -6.01
C GLU A 60 -4.84 0.73 -6.45
N GLY A 61 -4.68 1.09 -7.73
CA GLY A 61 -5.29 2.28 -8.36
C GLY A 61 -4.57 3.60 -8.06
N ILE A 62 -3.28 3.56 -7.71
CA ILE A 62 -2.46 4.76 -7.47
C ILE A 62 -1.43 4.90 -8.59
N THR A 63 -1.47 6.01 -9.33
CA THR A 63 -0.43 6.29 -10.33
C THR A 63 0.96 6.33 -9.69
N VAL A 64 1.91 5.56 -10.23
CA VAL A 64 3.30 5.59 -9.79
C VAL A 64 4.20 6.05 -10.93
N ILE A 65 5.14 6.94 -10.63
CA ILE A 65 6.11 7.46 -11.58
C ILE A 65 7.53 7.08 -11.11
N ILE A 66 8.32 6.48 -12.00
CA ILE A 66 9.76 6.30 -11.80
C ILE A 66 10.48 7.30 -12.67
N ALA A 67 11.32 8.16 -12.08
CA ALA A 67 12.04 9.23 -12.76
C ALA A 67 13.47 9.40 -12.24
N ASN A 68 14.29 10.16 -12.97
CA ASN A 68 15.69 10.42 -12.64
C ASN A 68 15.82 11.54 -11.61
N GLY A 69 16.11 11.17 -10.38
CA GLY A 69 16.32 12.16 -9.28
C GLY A 69 17.59 13.01 -9.37
N LYS A 70 18.46 12.76 -10.38
CA LYS A 70 19.66 13.58 -10.62
C LYS A 70 19.37 14.78 -11.53
N LYS A 71 18.19 14.83 -12.16
CA LYS A 71 17.79 15.98 -12.99
C LYS A 71 17.31 17.11 -12.11
N ASP A 72 17.79 18.30 -12.42
CA ASP A 72 17.32 19.52 -11.76
C ASP A 72 15.81 19.71 -12.00
N ASN A 73 15.12 20.17 -11.01
CA ASN A 73 13.68 20.48 -11.03
C ASN A 73 12.76 19.31 -11.42
N ILE A 74 13.23 18.05 -11.42
CA ILE A 74 12.48 16.89 -11.91
C ILE A 74 11.06 16.78 -11.33
N LEU A 75 10.87 17.08 -10.03
CA LEU A 75 9.55 17.05 -9.40
C LEU A 75 8.60 18.13 -9.96
N LEU A 76 9.11 19.31 -10.22
CA LEU A 76 8.33 20.39 -10.84
C LEU A 76 7.97 20.03 -12.29
N ASP A 77 8.93 19.51 -13.05
CA ASP A 77 8.72 19.10 -14.44
C ASP A 77 7.68 17.97 -14.54
N LEU A 78 7.72 16.99 -13.64
CA LEU A 78 6.74 15.90 -13.58
C LEU A 78 5.32 16.40 -13.29
N LEU A 79 5.17 17.49 -12.52
CA LEU A 79 3.87 18.05 -12.16
C LEU A 79 3.36 19.06 -13.18
N GLN A 80 4.25 19.88 -13.75
CA GLN A 80 3.87 20.98 -14.66
C GLN A 80 3.89 20.55 -16.13
N HIS A 81 4.80 19.64 -16.50
CA HIS A 81 5.03 19.18 -17.87
C HIS A 81 5.11 17.65 -17.96
N PRO A 82 4.08 16.90 -17.49
CA PRO A 82 4.13 15.44 -17.34
C PRO A 82 4.40 14.72 -18.67
N GLU A 83 3.87 15.22 -19.78
CA GLU A 83 4.02 14.60 -21.12
C GLU A 83 5.43 14.83 -21.71
N ALA A 84 6.02 16.00 -21.44
CA ALA A 84 7.36 16.34 -21.94
C ALA A 84 8.47 15.70 -21.11
N THR A 85 8.21 15.41 -19.83
CA THR A 85 9.20 14.88 -18.90
C THR A 85 9.43 13.39 -19.10
N VAL A 86 10.69 12.99 -19.33
CA VAL A 86 11.04 11.58 -19.55
C VAL A 86 11.00 10.83 -18.22
N CYS A 87 10.07 9.87 -18.12
CA CYS A 87 9.85 9.03 -16.95
C CYS A 87 9.11 7.74 -17.37
N THR A 88 8.98 6.77 -16.48
CA THR A 88 8.05 5.65 -16.61
C THR A 88 6.87 5.86 -15.69
N ARG A 89 5.66 5.88 -16.24
CA ARG A 89 4.40 6.00 -15.50
C ARG A 89 3.70 4.64 -15.48
N PHE A 90 3.38 4.15 -14.31
CA PHE A 90 2.49 3.00 -14.11
C PHE A 90 1.06 3.51 -14.07
N ILE A 91 0.26 3.04 -15.00
CA ILE A 91 -1.16 3.36 -15.10
C ILE A 91 -1.91 2.61 -13.99
N PRO A 92 -2.74 3.30 -13.19
CA PRO A 92 -3.47 2.67 -12.10
C PRO A 92 -4.55 1.74 -12.64
N SER A 93 -4.82 0.63 -11.93
CA SER A 93 -6.02 -0.17 -12.17
C SER A 93 -7.27 0.66 -11.84
N HIS A 94 -8.39 0.37 -12.54
CA HIS A 94 -9.65 1.11 -12.40
C HIS A 94 -10.52 0.65 -11.23
N ASP A 95 -9.96 -0.09 -10.24
CA ASP A 95 -10.74 -0.52 -9.09
C ASP A 95 -11.11 0.67 -8.20
N ASP A 96 -12.42 0.83 -7.97
CA ASP A 96 -13.07 1.90 -7.18
C ASP A 96 -12.82 1.79 -5.65
N VAL A 97 -11.65 1.36 -5.23
CA VAL A 97 -11.29 1.37 -3.81
C VAL A 97 -10.95 2.79 -3.37
N SER A 98 -11.60 3.27 -2.31
CA SER A 98 -11.38 4.63 -1.82
C SER A 98 -9.89 4.88 -1.51
N SER A 99 -9.40 6.10 -1.77
CA SER A 99 -8.00 6.49 -1.51
C SER A 99 -7.57 6.26 -0.06
N VAL A 100 -8.51 6.36 0.87
CA VAL A 100 -8.27 6.08 2.31
C VAL A 100 -8.01 4.59 2.54
N LYS A 101 -8.80 3.70 1.95
CA LYS A 101 -8.58 2.25 2.06
C LYS A 101 -7.26 1.81 1.44
N LYS A 102 -6.89 2.40 0.30
CA LYS A 102 -5.59 2.17 -0.35
C LYS A 102 -4.42 2.56 0.55
N TRP A 103 -4.51 3.74 1.17
CA TRP A 103 -3.50 4.19 2.13
C TRP A 103 -3.41 3.25 3.35
N ILE A 104 -4.54 2.82 3.91
CA ILE A 104 -4.60 1.88 5.03
C ILE A 104 -3.96 0.54 4.65
N ALA A 105 -4.25 -0.01 3.48
CA ALA A 105 -3.66 -1.26 2.99
C ALA A 105 -2.13 -1.28 3.04
N HIS A 106 -1.50 -0.13 2.72
CA HIS A 106 -0.03 0.02 2.75
C HIS A 106 0.53 0.39 4.12
N SER A 107 -0.33 0.69 5.08
CA SER A 107 0.10 1.19 6.40
C SER A 107 0.39 0.09 7.42
N GLY A 108 0.27 -1.20 7.07
CA GLY A 108 0.51 -2.32 7.99
C GLY A 108 1.91 -2.34 8.62
N GLY A 109 2.93 -1.82 7.92
CA GLY A 109 4.28 -1.66 8.46
C GLY A 109 4.42 -0.58 9.54
N PHE A 110 3.42 0.30 9.69
CA PHE A 110 3.36 1.38 10.67
C PHE A 110 2.36 1.12 11.78
N ALA A 111 1.79 -0.09 11.84
CA ALA A 111 0.82 -0.45 12.85
C ALA A 111 1.42 -0.34 14.26
N LYS A 112 0.69 0.33 15.16
CA LYS A 112 1.08 0.58 16.55
C LYS A 112 0.59 -0.50 17.50
N GLY A 113 -0.34 -1.34 17.04
CA GLY A 113 -0.90 -2.41 17.86
C GLY A 113 -1.67 -3.44 17.03
N GLU A 114 -2.30 -4.36 17.74
CA GLU A 114 -3.03 -5.48 17.16
C GLU A 114 -4.39 -5.67 17.86
N LEU A 115 -5.44 -5.89 17.07
CA LEU A 115 -6.76 -6.30 17.54
C LEU A 115 -6.96 -7.78 17.18
N HIS A 116 -7.01 -8.65 18.18
CA HIS A 116 -7.26 -10.08 18.01
C HIS A 116 -8.78 -10.35 18.02
N LEU A 117 -9.27 -10.96 16.95
CA LEU A 117 -10.68 -11.14 16.69
C LEU A 117 -11.13 -12.59 17.00
N ASN A 118 -12.37 -12.75 17.47
CA ASN A 118 -12.97 -14.07 17.56
C ASN A 118 -13.35 -14.62 16.17
N ALA A 119 -13.58 -15.96 16.07
CA ALA A 119 -13.87 -16.62 14.81
C ALA A 119 -15.10 -16.04 14.09
N LYS A 120 -16.15 -15.69 14.85
CA LYS A 120 -17.38 -15.13 14.28
C LYS A 120 -17.15 -13.73 13.69
N ALA A 121 -16.35 -12.90 14.33
CA ALA A 121 -15.99 -11.58 13.80
C ALA A 121 -15.18 -11.71 12.50
N VAL A 122 -14.22 -12.65 12.46
CA VAL A 122 -13.44 -12.95 11.24
C VAL A 122 -14.34 -13.41 10.09
N GLU A 123 -15.26 -14.33 10.38
CA GLU A 123 -16.24 -14.85 9.39
C GLU A 123 -17.09 -13.72 8.80
N VAL A 124 -17.63 -12.86 9.66
CA VAL A 124 -18.49 -11.73 9.25
C VAL A 124 -17.71 -10.70 8.44
N LEU A 125 -16.47 -10.41 8.83
CA LEU A 125 -15.60 -9.47 8.11
C LEU A 125 -15.21 -9.97 6.71
N LYS A 126 -15.03 -11.27 6.53
CA LYS A 126 -14.70 -11.89 5.23
C LYS A 126 -15.93 -12.08 4.32
N GLY A 127 -17.11 -11.77 4.79
CA GLY A 127 -18.34 -11.82 3.98
C GLY A 127 -18.46 -10.62 3.02
N ASP A 128 -19.46 -10.70 2.12
CA ASP A 128 -19.66 -9.71 1.04
C ASP A 128 -20.19 -8.35 1.50
N LYS A 129 -20.48 -8.18 2.78
CA LYS A 129 -21.04 -6.93 3.32
C LYS A 129 -19.96 -6.07 3.95
N ALA A 130 -20.03 -4.76 3.74
CA ALA A 130 -19.20 -3.80 4.44
C ALA A 130 -19.54 -3.80 5.95
N VAL A 131 -18.64 -4.34 6.76
CA VAL A 131 -18.83 -4.51 8.22
C VAL A 131 -17.65 -3.88 8.96
N SER A 132 -17.97 -3.23 10.08
CA SER A 132 -17.00 -2.62 10.99
C SER A 132 -16.54 -3.61 12.06
N VAL A 133 -15.34 -3.41 12.60
CA VAL A 133 -14.84 -4.16 13.75
C VAL A 133 -15.50 -3.63 15.02
N LEU A 134 -16.41 -4.41 15.59
CA LEU A 134 -17.10 -4.09 16.83
C LEU A 134 -16.34 -4.65 18.05
N PRO A 135 -16.41 -3.97 19.22
CA PRO A 135 -15.76 -4.44 20.44
C PRO A 135 -16.16 -5.87 20.87
N VAL A 136 -17.40 -6.28 20.61
CA VAL A 136 -17.88 -7.65 20.89
C VAL A 136 -17.12 -8.74 20.11
N GLY A 137 -16.55 -8.37 18.95
CA GLY A 137 -15.75 -9.26 18.13
C GLY A 137 -14.27 -9.32 18.53
N VAL A 138 -13.81 -8.44 19.41
CA VAL A 138 -12.40 -8.36 19.85
C VAL A 138 -12.23 -9.11 21.15
N VAL A 139 -11.22 -9.98 21.22
CA VAL A 139 -10.92 -10.79 22.39
C VAL A 139 -9.66 -10.34 23.13
N ARG A 140 -8.73 -9.67 22.42
CA ARG A 140 -7.48 -9.19 22.98
C ARG A 140 -6.96 -7.99 22.18
N ILE A 141 -6.26 -7.09 22.85
CA ILE A 141 -5.60 -5.93 22.26
C ILE A 141 -4.15 -5.91 22.71
N GLU A 142 -3.22 -5.81 21.76
CA GLU A 142 -1.78 -5.69 22.01
C GLU A 142 -1.24 -4.36 21.48
N GLY A 143 -0.16 -3.87 22.09
CA GLY A 143 0.47 -2.59 21.75
C GLY A 143 -0.23 -1.38 22.37
N GLU A 144 0.41 -0.22 22.23
CA GLU A 144 -0.10 1.08 22.67
C GLU A 144 -0.33 1.95 21.43
N PHE A 145 -1.55 2.44 21.27
CA PHE A 145 -1.95 3.25 20.13
C PHE A 145 -2.90 4.36 20.56
N GLU A 146 -2.89 5.43 19.83
CA GLU A 146 -3.80 6.55 19.98
C GLU A 146 -4.95 6.46 18.97
N LYS A 147 -5.99 7.27 19.17
CA LYS A 147 -7.04 7.44 18.18
C LYS A 147 -6.43 7.85 16.83
N ASP A 148 -6.96 7.28 15.76
CA ASP A 148 -6.55 7.45 14.36
C ASP A 148 -5.23 6.73 13.97
N ASP A 149 -4.57 6.02 14.89
CA ASP A 149 -3.46 5.13 14.56
C ASP A 149 -3.91 3.90 13.76
N ILE A 150 -2.95 3.28 13.07
CA ILE A 150 -3.15 2.03 12.36
C ILE A 150 -2.84 0.84 13.27
N VAL A 151 -3.73 -0.16 13.22
CA VAL A 151 -3.56 -1.45 13.91
C VAL A 151 -3.74 -2.61 12.94
N LYS A 152 -3.10 -3.72 13.25
CA LYS A 152 -3.34 -5.00 12.55
C LYS A 152 -4.57 -5.69 13.12
N LEU A 153 -5.29 -6.37 12.26
CA LEU A 153 -6.37 -7.28 12.65
C LEU A 153 -5.83 -8.70 12.58
N MET A 154 -5.94 -9.42 13.69
CA MET A 154 -5.40 -10.77 13.83
C MET A 154 -6.53 -11.77 14.02
N ASN A 155 -6.43 -12.94 13.40
CA ASN A 155 -7.34 -14.05 13.70
C ASN A 155 -6.94 -14.77 15.02
N GLN A 156 -7.66 -15.82 15.38
CA GLN A 156 -7.39 -16.61 16.60
C GLN A 156 -6.06 -17.34 16.56
N GLU A 157 -5.58 -17.69 15.37
CA GLU A 157 -4.29 -18.35 15.14
C GLU A 157 -3.11 -17.37 15.14
N GLY A 158 -3.37 -16.06 15.36
CA GLY A 158 -2.33 -15.04 15.36
C GLY A 158 -1.83 -14.65 13.97
N MET A 159 -2.60 -14.95 12.91
CA MET A 159 -2.28 -14.53 11.55
C MET A 159 -2.96 -13.20 11.25
N PRO A 160 -2.27 -12.26 10.57
CA PRO A 160 -2.88 -11.04 10.12
C PRO A 160 -3.94 -11.32 9.05
N ILE A 161 -5.06 -10.63 9.13
CA ILE A 161 -6.18 -10.71 8.18
C ILE A 161 -6.52 -9.35 7.57
N GLY A 162 -5.81 -8.31 8.00
CA GLY A 162 -6.01 -6.96 7.49
C GLY A 162 -5.46 -5.90 8.43
N VAL A 163 -5.74 -4.66 8.08
CA VAL A 163 -5.34 -3.47 8.85
C VAL A 163 -6.48 -2.46 8.93
N GLY A 164 -6.47 -1.62 9.94
CA GLY A 164 -7.50 -0.61 10.09
C GLY A 164 -7.06 0.58 10.93
N ARG A 165 -7.74 1.72 10.74
CA ARG A 165 -7.55 2.92 11.55
C ARG A 165 -8.53 2.90 12.71
N VAL A 166 -8.00 2.96 13.93
CA VAL A 166 -8.82 2.87 15.15
C VAL A 166 -9.52 4.19 15.49
N ALA A 167 -10.72 4.10 16.06
CA ALA A 167 -11.52 5.23 16.47
C ALA A 167 -11.30 5.65 17.95
N PHE A 168 -10.56 4.86 18.71
CA PHE A 168 -10.28 5.03 20.13
C PHE A 168 -8.81 4.73 20.43
N ASP A 169 -8.29 5.25 21.52
CA ASP A 169 -6.98 4.85 22.02
C ASP A 169 -7.01 3.43 22.63
N SER A 170 -5.82 2.88 22.90
CA SER A 170 -5.66 1.51 23.41
C SER A 170 -6.29 1.30 24.80
N VAL A 171 -6.34 2.33 25.63
CA VAL A 171 -6.92 2.25 27.00
C VAL A 171 -8.43 2.16 26.93
N GLU A 172 -9.07 3.05 26.18
CA GLU A 172 -10.52 3.05 25.93
C GLU A 172 -10.94 1.75 25.23
N ALA A 173 -10.22 1.35 24.18
CA ALA A 173 -10.51 0.14 23.42
C ALA A 173 -10.48 -1.13 24.28
N ARG A 174 -9.50 -1.27 25.20
CA ARG A 174 -9.43 -2.40 26.16
C ARG A 174 -10.62 -2.46 27.08
N GLN A 175 -11.16 -1.32 27.51
CA GLN A 175 -12.35 -1.26 28.37
C GLN A 175 -13.63 -1.68 27.63
N MET A 176 -13.63 -1.63 26.29
CA MET A 176 -14.79 -1.96 25.46
C MET A 176 -14.83 -3.43 25.03
N ILE A 177 -13.72 -4.20 25.16
CA ILE A 177 -13.63 -5.61 24.73
C ILE A 177 -14.86 -6.40 25.17
N GLY A 178 -15.45 -7.14 24.25
CA GLY A 178 -16.60 -8.03 24.49
C GLY A 178 -17.94 -7.32 24.73
N LYS A 179 -17.99 -5.99 24.79
CA LYS A 179 -19.23 -5.25 25.05
C LYS A 179 -20.07 -5.09 23.79
N HIS A 180 -21.38 -5.28 23.95
CA HIS A 180 -22.38 -5.02 22.92
C HIS A 180 -22.83 -3.56 22.90
N GLY A 181 -23.36 -3.10 21.76
CA GLY A 181 -23.98 -1.78 21.63
C GLY A 181 -22.97 -0.61 21.66
N GLN A 182 -21.68 -0.91 21.53
CA GLN A 182 -20.62 0.08 21.47
C GLN A 182 -20.37 0.56 20.04
N LYS A 183 -19.74 1.73 19.89
CA LYS A 183 -19.25 2.22 18.59
C LYS A 183 -18.14 1.30 18.07
N PRO A 184 -17.98 1.20 16.74
CA PRO A 184 -16.90 0.40 16.14
C PRO A 184 -15.52 0.85 16.62
N LEU A 185 -14.63 -0.12 16.89
CA LEU A 185 -13.21 0.15 17.10
C LEU A 185 -12.51 0.52 15.78
N VAL A 186 -12.92 -0.14 14.66
CA VAL A 186 -12.51 0.22 13.31
C VAL A 186 -13.76 0.29 12.43
N HIS A 187 -14.00 1.46 11.82
CA HIS A 187 -15.13 1.63 10.90
C HIS A 187 -14.80 1.00 9.53
N TYR A 188 -15.79 0.46 8.83
CA TYR A 188 -15.60 -0.22 7.53
C TYR A 188 -14.96 0.69 6.45
N ASP A 189 -15.14 2.01 6.51
CA ASP A 189 -14.48 2.96 5.61
C ASP A 189 -12.97 3.05 5.81
N TYR A 190 -12.50 2.65 7.00
CA TYR A 190 -11.11 2.70 7.44
C TYR A 190 -10.55 1.31 7.70
N LEU A 191 -11.10 0.31 7.04
CA LEU A 191 -10.76 -1.10 7.15
C LEU A 191 -10.32 -1.64 5.80
N TYR A 192 -9.20 -2.33 5.77
CA TYR A 192 -8.73 -3.13 4.64
C TYR A 192 -8.49 -4.55 5.09
N LEU A 193 -9.00 -5.54 4.34
CA LEU A 193 -8.80 -6.97 4.56
C LEU A 193 -7.93 -7.53 3.43
N GLU A 194 -7.02 -8.43 3.80
CA GLU A 194 -6.13 -9.15 2.89
C GLU A 194 -6.79 -10.38 2.29
#